data_9be651c80140dd2b2f0baae3617a8280
#
_entry.id   9be651c80140dd2b2f0baae3617a8280
#
_cell.length_a   1.000
_cell.length_b   1.000
_cell.length_c   1.000
_cell.angle_alpha   90.00
_cell.angle_beta   90.00
_cell.angle_gamma   90.00
#
_symmetry.space_group_name_H-M   'P 1'
#
loop_
_entity.id
_entity.type
_entity.pdbx_description
1 polymer ?
#
loop_
_entity_poly.entity_id
_entity_poly.type
_entity_poly.pdbx_seq_one_letter_code
_entity_poly.pdbx_strand_id
1 'polypeptide(L)'
;MGFDVTYLPVEFATGLVNLEELKKALRPDTLLCSVIHVNNEIGVMQPLKEIGQLCKENKTFFHTDAAQSYGKVPMDVNDLNIDLMSISGHKIYGPKGVGALYVRRKPRVRMVPQMSGGGQEKGLRSGTLAPHLCVGLGEAAKVALEEMESDQAHIRKLNLKFLEAVNAELSHLVLNGSEEHRYDGNLNISFACVEGESLIMAIKDMAVSSGSACTSASLEPSYVLRAIGVEEDLAHTSLRIGFGRFTTEAEVDYATDLIIREVKRLREMSPLWEMVNEGIDIKSIQWSQH
;
A
#
# COMPACT_ATOMS: atom_id res chain seq x y z
N MET A 1 -21.41 8.86 -16.34
CA MET A 1 -22.29 7.69 -16.46
C MET A 1 -23.49 7.72 -15.52
N GLY A 2 -23.63 8.73 -14.66
CA GLY A 2 -24.81 8.93 -13.80
C GLY A 2 -24.88 7.99 -12.57
N PHE A 3 -23.76 7.42 -12.15
CA PHE A 3 -23.69 6.68 -10.90
C PHE A 3 -23.36 7.63 -9.75
N ASP A 4 -24.05 7.44 -8.62
CA ASP A 4 -23.68 8.07 -7.36
C ASP A 4 -22.53 7.31 -6.73
N VAL A 5 -21.49 8.04 -6.31
CA VAL A 5 -20.31 7.46 -5.68
C VAL A 5 -20.23 7.92 -4.23
N THR A 6 -20.16 6.97 -3.31
CA THR A 6 -19.89 7.22 -1.90
C THR A 6 -18.44 6.83 -1.60
N TYR A 7 -17.64 7.78 -1.13
CA TYR A 7 -16.29 7.53 -0.64
C TYR A 7 -16.34 7.32 0.87
N LEU A 8 -15.87 6.15 1.31
CA LEU A 8 -15.78 5.85 2.74
C LEU A 8 -14.47 6.39 3.31
N PRO A 9 -14.52 7.10 4.44
CA PRO A 9 -13.31 7.43 5.17
C PRO A 9 -12.68 6.15 5.73
N VAL A 10 -11.36 6.20 5.93
CA VAL A 10 -10.64 5.20 6.69
C VAL A 10 -10.51 5.63 8.16
N GLU A 11 -10.28 4.70 9.05
CA GLU A 11 -10.03 5.00 10.45
C GLU A 11 -8.69 5.70 10.62
N PHE A 12 -8.66 6.74 11.44
CA PHE A 12 -7.44 7.44 11.81
C PHE A 12 -6.45 6.47 12.47
N ALA A 13 -5.17 6.72 12.25
CA ALA A 13 -4.02 5.93 12.69
C ALA A 13 -3.93 4.53 12.06
N THR A 14 -5.03 3.80 11.87
CA THR A 14 -5.00 2.43 11.34
C THR A 14 -5.05 2.36 9.82
N GLY A 15 -5.82 3.23 9.18
CA GLY A 15 -6.07 3.20 7.74
C GLY A 15 -7.01 2.07 7.30
N LEU A 16 -7.69 1.43 8.23
CA LEU A 16 -8.69 0.39 7.95
C LEU A 16 -10.03 1.01 7.55
N VAL A 17 -10.77 0.32 6.70
CA VAL A 17 -12.16 0.65 6.41
C VAL A 17 -13.02 0.32 7.63
N ASN A 18 -13.81 1.29 8.11
CA ASN A 18 -14.76 1.04 9.18
C ASN A 18 -15.95 0.23 8.64
N LEU A 19 -16.14 -0.98 9.16
CA LEU A 19 -17.17 -1.90 8.68
C LEU A 19 -18.60 -1.42 8.99
N GLU A 20 -18.79 -0.69 10.08
CA GLU A 20 -20.11 -0.13 10.41
C GLU A 20 -20.48 1.02 9.46
N GLU A 21 -19.51 1.85 9.09
CA GLU A 21 -19.74 2.89 8.08
C GLU A 21 -19.97 2.29 6.69
N LEU A 22 -19.25 1.23 6.33
CA LEU A 22 -19.53 0.47 5.10
C LEU A 22 -20.96 -0.06 5.11
N LYS A 23 -21.39 -0.70 6.20
CA LYS A 23 -22.74 -1.24 6.34
C LYS A 23 -23.84 -0.19 6.19
N LYS A 24 -23.63 1.01 6.76
CA LYS A 24 -24.55 2.15 6.60
C LYS A 24 -24.58 2.69 5.18
N ALA A 25 -23.43 2.69 4.48
CA ALA A 25 -23.30 3.19 3.12
C ALA A 25 -23.89 2.26 2.05
N LEU A 26 -24.00 0.95 2.35
CA LEU A 26 -24.60 -0.03 1.46
C LEU A 26 -26.11 0.18 1.37
N ARG A 27 -26.58 0.58 0.20
CA ARG A 27 -28.01 0.75 -0.14
C ARG A 27 -28.54 -0.45 -0.93
N PRO A 28 -29.86 -0.69 -0.99
CA PRO A 28 -30.44 -1.76 -1.81
C PRO A 28 -30.12 -1.67 -3.32
N ASP A 29 -29.82 -0.44 -3.79
CA ASP A 29 -29.44 -0.12 -5.17
C ASP A 29 -27.91 0.01 -5.37
N THR A 30 -27.09 -0.29 -4.36
CA THR A 30 -25.64 -0.26 -4.48
C THR A 30 -25.17 -1.36 -5.43
N LEU A 31 -24.58 -0.96 -6.56
CA LEU A 31 -24.14 -1.89 -7.59
C LEU A 31 -22.80 -2.53 -7.27
N LEU A 32 -21.84 -1.73 -6.81
CA LEU A 32 -20.44 -2.14 -6.64
C LEU A 32 -19.84 -1.52 -5.38
N CYS A 33 -19.15 -2.35 -4.60
CA CYS A 33 -18.20 -1.93 -3.57
C CYS A 33 -16.81 -2.25 -4.07
N SER A 34 -15.89 -1.30 -4.02
CA SER A 34 -14.51 -1.46 -4.50
C SER A 34 -13.54 -1.05 -3.40
N VAL A 35 -12.67 -1.96 -2.98
CA VAL A 35 -11.69 -1.74 -1.91
C VAL A 35 -10.34 -2.31 -2.32
N ILE A 36 -9.26 -1.55 -2.12
CA ILE A 36 -7.90 -2.07 -2.27
C ILE A 36 -7.61 -3.06 -1.13
N HIS A 37 -6.98 -4.21 -1.44
CA HIS A 37 -6.64 -5.17 -0.38
C HIS A 37 -5.46 -4.70 0.47
N VAL A 38 -4.30 -4.48 -0.17
CA VAL A 38 -3.11 -3.95 0.49
C VAL A 38 -2.84 -2.56 -0.06
N ASN A 39 -2.80 -1.56 0.81
CA ASN A 39 -2.49 -0.21 0.39
C ASN A 39 -1.03 -0.13 -0.08
N ASN A 40 -0.81 0.49 -1.24
CA ASN A 40 0.50 0.56 -1.89
C ASN A 40 1.49 1.52 -1.21
N GLU A 41 1.04 2.36 -0.31
CA GLU A 41 1.86 3.35 0.39
C GLU A 41 2.14 2.95 1.82
N ILE A 42 1.12 2.63 2.60
CA ILE A 42 1.25 2.32 4.03
C ILE A 42 1.24 0.82 4.35
N GLY A 43 1.03 -0.05 3.36
CA GLY A 43 1.06 -1.50 3.54
C GLY A 43 -0.12 -2.11 4.30
N VAL A 44 -1.10 -1.31 4.73
CA VAL A 44 -2.26 -1.77 5.49
C VAL A 44 -3.11 -2.72 4.66
N MET A 45 -3.50 -3.85 5.25
CA MET A 45 -4.38 -4.87 4.67
C MET A 45 -5.81 -4.67 5.14
N GLN A 46 -6.74 -4.55 4.21
CA GLN A 46 -8.16 -4.41 4.50
C GLN A 46 -8.82 -5.76 4.82
N PRO A 47 -9.83 -5.79 5.69
CA PRO A 47 -10.54 -7.02 6.11
C PRO A 47 -11.51 -7.49 5.03
N LEU A 48 -10.97 -8.07 3.93
CA LEU A 48 -11.77 -8.42 2.75
C LEU A 48 -12.85 -9.46 3.03
N LYS A 49 -12.66 -10.33 4.01
CA LYS A 49 -13.63 -11.38 4.34
C LYS A 49 -14.92 -10.77 4.88
N GLU A 50 -14.79 -9.84 5.81
CA GLU A 50 -15.89 -9.10 6.43
C GLU A 50 -16.57 -8.19 5.41
N ILE A 51 -15.79 -7.47 4.61
CA ILE A 51 -16.28 -6.61 3.54
C ILE A 51 -17.06 -7.42 2.51
N GLY A 52 -16.49 -8.54 2.05
CA GLY A 52 -17.13 -9.42 1.08
C GLY A 52 -18.43 -10.06 1.62
N GLN A 53 -18.49 -10.35 2.93
CA GLN A 53 -19.70 -10.85 3.57
C GLN A 53 -20.81 -9.78 3.57
N LEU A 54 -20.51 -8.54 3.95
CA LEU A 54 -21.45 -7.42 3.92
C LEU A 54 -21.98 -7.17 2.49
N CYS A 55 -21.07 -7.18 1.51
CA CYS A 55 -21.45 -7.03 0.10
C CYS A 55 -22.39 -8.14 -0.38
N LYS A 56 -22.10 -9.40 -0.01
CA LYS A 56 -22.94 -10.55 -0.36
C LYS A 56 -24.32 -10.47 0.27
N GLU A 57 -24.41 -10.08 1.54
CA GLU A 57 -25.69 -9.89 2.24
C GLU A 57 -26.56 -8.80 1.59
N ASN A 58 -25.91 -7.71 1.15
CA ASN A 58 -26.58 -6.61 0.43
C ASN A 58 -26.81 -6.89 -1.06
N LYS A 59 -26.32 -8.01 -1.60
CA LYS A 59 -26.35 -8.35 -3.04
C LYS A 59 -25.59 -7.35 -3.92
N THR A 60 -24.57 -6.71 -3.39
CA THR A 60 -23.66 -5.79 -4.05
C THR A 60 -22.47 -6.55 -4.61
N PHE A 61 -22.05 -6.27 -5.84
CA PHE A 61 -20.81 -6.86 -6.35
C PHE A 61 -19.61 -6.32 -5.59
N PHE A 62 -18.69 -7.22 -5.24
CA PHE A 62 -17.47 -6.87 -4.53
C PHE A 62 -16.26 -6.94 -5.45
N HIS A 63 -15.60 -5.79 -5.64
CA HIS A 63 -14.32 -5.66 -6.34
C HIS A 63 -13.21 -5.40 -5.33
N THR A 64 -12.08 -6.05 -5.53
CA THR A 64 -10.84 -5.69 -4.84
C THR A 64 -9.72 -5.39 -5.83
N ASP A 65 -8.98 -4.32 -5.56
CA ASP A 65 -7.68 -4.12 -6.18
C ASP A 65 -6.64 -4.96 -5.42
N ALA A 66 -6.19 -6.04 -6.04
CA ALA A 66 -5.20 -6.96 -5.50
C ALA A 66 -3.80 -6.74 -6.07
N ALA A 67 -3.53 -5.60 -6.71
CA ALA A 67 -2.23 -5.34 -7.33
C ALA A 67 -1.05 -5.46 -6.35
N GLN A 68 -1.26 -5.16 -5.07
CA GLN A 68 -0.23 -5.28 -4.04
C GLN A 68 -0.29 -6.58 -3.23
N SER A 69 -1.39 -7.34 -3.32
CA SER A 69 -1.63 -8.53 -2.49
C SER A 69 -1.60 -9.84 -3.25
N TYR A 70 -2.03 -9.86 -4.52
CA TYR A 70 -2.03 -11.09 -5.32
C TYR A 70 -0.65 -11.71 -5.40
N GLY A 71 -0.56 -13.01 -5.11
CA GLY A 71 0.71 -13.74 -5.09
C GLY A 71 1.63 -13.43 -3.92
N LYS A 72 1.20 -12.61 -2.95
CA LYS A 72 1.98 -12.23 -1.76
C LYS A 72 1.30 -12.60 -0.45
N VAL A 73 -0.03 -12.60 -0.45
CA VAL A 73 -0.83 -13.04 0.70
C VAL A 73 -1.89 -14.04 0.24
N PRO A 74 -2.31 -14.98 1.12
CA PRO A 74 -3.32 -15.97 0.76
C PRO A 74 -4.65 -15.31 0.37
N MET A 75 -5.21 -15.72 -0.77
CA MET A 75 -6.49 -15.22 -1.26
C MET A 75 -7.29 -16.35 -1.91
N ASP A 76 -8.50 -16.58 -1.43
CA ASP A 76 -9.50 -17.40 -2.13
C ASP A 76 -10.72 -16.54 -2.43
N VAL A 77 -11.04 -16.38 -3.71
CA VAL A 77 -12.16 -15.54 -4.15
C VAL A 77 -13.51 -16.02 -3.65
N ASN A 78 -13.64 -17.30 -3.29
CA ASN A 78 -14.88 -17.87 -2.76
C ASN A 78 -15.02 -17.56 -1.27
N ASP A 79 -13.97 -17.75 -0.50
CA ASP A 79 -13.95 -17.47 0.94
C ASP A 79 -14.11 -15.98 1.22
N LEU A 80 -13.50 -15.14 0.37
CA LEU A 80 -13.56 -13.69 0.46
C LEU A 80 -14.78 -13.06 -0.25
N ASN A 81 -15.62 -13.88 -0.89
CA ASN A 81 -16.79 -13.45 -1.67
C ASN A 81 -16.46 -12.38 -2.75
N ILE A 82 -15.27 -12.43 -3.36
CA ILE A 82 -14.82 -11.49 -4.38
C ILE A 82 -15.49 -11.80 -5.72
N ASP A 83 -16.13 -10.82 -6.35
CA ASP A 83 -16.74 -10.94 -7.69
C ASP A 83 -15.83 -10.46 -8.80
N LEU A 84 -15.01 -9.45 -8.50
CA LEU A 84 -14.04 -8.84 -9.41
C LEU A 84 -12.71 -8.62 -8.69
N MET A 85 -11.58 -8.88 -9.36
CA MET A 85 -10.27 -8.64 -8.77
C MET A 85 -9.28 -8.16 -9.82
N SER A 86 -8.66 -7.02 -9.58
CA SER A 86 -7.59 -6.47 -10.41
C SER A 86 -6.22 -7.04 -10.02
N ILE A 87 -5.44 -7.49 -11.00
CA ILE A 87 -4.13 -8.12 -10.83
C ILE A 87 -3.11 -7.44 -11.72
N SER A 88 -1.91 -7.18 -11.18
CA SER A 88 -0.79 -6.58 -11.90
C SER A 88 0.40 -7.55 -12.00
N GLY A 89 0.82 -7.89 -13.23
CA GLY A 89 1.88 -8.88 -13.44
C GLY A 89 3.25 -8.48 -12.88
N HIS A 90 3.66 -7.23 -13.09
CA HIS A 90 4.98 -6.78 -12.63
C HIS A 90 5.08 -6.60 -11.10
N LYS A 91 3.98 -6.72 -10.36
CA LYS A 91 3.98 -6.68 -8.90
C LYS A 91 4.25 -8.03 -8.24
N ILE A 92 4.25 -9.10 -9.04
CA ILE A 92 4.58 -10.48 -8.63
C ILE A 92 5.79 -11.03 -9.39
N TYR A 93 6.74 -10.16 -9.74
CA TYR A 93 7.96 -10.49 -10.51
C TYR A 93 7.70 -10.99 -11.95
N GLY A 94 6.49 -10.83 -12.44
CA GLY A 94 6.11 -11.08 -13.82
C GLY A 94 6.46 -9.90 -14.76
N PRO A 95 6.22 -10.04 -16.07
CA PRO A 95 6.55 -9.00 -17.03
C PRO A 95 5.72 -7.74 -16.86
N LYS A 96 6.32 -6.59 -17.21
CA LYS A 96 5.59 -5.32 -17.35
C LYS A 96 4.67 -5.36 -18.56
N GLY A 97 3.59 -4.60 -18.52
CA GLY A 97 2.66 -4.44 -19.63
C GLY A 97 1.54 -5.48 -19.67
N VAL A 98 1.41 -6.32 -18.65
CA VAL A 98 0.34 -7.30 -18.51
C VAL A 98 -0.27 -7.27 -17.11
N GLY A 99 -1.57 -7.47 -17.06
CA GLY A 99 -2.35 -7.70 -15.86
C GLY A 99 -3.57 -8.56 -16.18
N ALA A 100 -4.36 -8.87 -15.18
CA ALA A 100 -5.58 -9.64 -15.33
C ALA A 100 -6.71 -9.02 -14.50
N LEU A 101 -7.93 -9.24 -14.98
CA LEU A 101 -9.14 -8.98 -14.23
C LEU A 101 -9.84 -10.33 -14.01
N TYR A 102 -9.90 -10.76 -12.77
CA TYR A 102 -10.78 -11.87 -12.40
C TYR A 102 -12.24 -11.40 -12.43
N VAL A 103 -13.10 -12.17 -13.05
CA VAL A 103 -14.54 -11.91 -13.14
C VAL A 103 -15.28 -13.18 -12.77
N ARG A 104 -16.07 -13.13 -11.70
CA ARG A 104 -16.86 -14.27 -11.23
C ARG A 104 -17.91 -14.67 -12.28
N ARG A 105 -18.03 -15.97 -12.50
CA ARG A 105 -19.02 -16.52 -13.47
C ARG A 105 -20.41 -16.70 -12.88
N LYS A 106 -20.50 -16.98 -11.57
CA LYS A 106 -21.76 -17.22 -10.84
C LYS A 106 -21.65 -16.61 -9.43
N PRO A 107 -22.49 -15.59 -9.07
CA PRO A 107 -23.40 -14.88 -9.96
C PRO A 107 -22.66 -14.17 -11.09
N ARG A 108 -23.33 -14.04 -12.26
CA ARG A 108 -22.68 -13.46 -13.44
C ARG A 108 -22.56 -11.94 -13.32
N VAL A 109 -21.34 -11.45 -13.27
CA VAL A 109 -21.06 -10.02 -13.43
C VAL A 109 -21.14 -9.66 -14.93
N ARG A 110 -22.02 -8.72 -15.27
CA ARG A 110 -22.13 -8.21 -16.65
C ARG A 110 -21.30 -6.93 -16.75
N MET A 111 -20.42 -6.89 -17.73
CA MET A 111 -19.55 -5.76 -17.98
C MET A 111 -19.68 -5.29 -19.43
N VAL A 112 -19.51 -3.99 -19.65
CA VAL A 112 -19.44 -3.39 -20.96
C VAL A 112 -17.95 -3.24 -21.32
N PRO A 113 -17.51 -3.76 -22.49
CA PRO A 113 -16.13 -3.61 -22.92
C PRO A 113 -15.79 -2.13 -23.12
N GLN A 114 -14.64 -1.71 -22.62
CA GLN A 114 -14.13 -0.36 -22.84
C GLN A 114 -13.37 -0.24 -24.17
N MET A 115 -12.92 -1.38 -24.71
CA MET A 115 -12.23 -1.47 -26.00
C MET A 115 -12.97 -2.45 -26.90
N SER A 116 -13.67 -1.94 -27.91
CA SER A 116 -14.36 -2.74 -28.92
C SER A 116 -13.40 -3.20 -30.02
N GLY A 117 -13.77 -4.25 -30.77
CA GLY A 117 -13.00 -4.77 -31.91
C GLY A 117 -13.21 -6.27 -32.14
N GLY A 118 -12.15 -7.06 -32.31
CA GLY A 118 -12.15 -8.44 -32.75
C GLY A 118 -12.72 -9.50 -31.78
N GLY A 119 -13.26 -9.10 -30.64
CA GLY A 119 -13.95 -10.02 -29.72
C GLY A 119 -13.06 -10.87 -28.84
N GLN A 120 -11.76 -10.58 -28.75
CA GLN A 120 -10.84 -11.26 -27.86
C GLN A 120 -11.31 -11.14 -26.40
N GLU A 121 -10.81 -12.01 -25.52
CA GLU A 121 -11.19 -12.07 -24.10
C GLU A 121 -12.73 -12.16 -23.92
N LYS A 122 -13.39 -12.98 -24.72
CA LYS A 122 -14.87 -13.15 -24.73
C LYS A 122 -15.63 -11.84 -24.97
N GLY A 123 -15.04 -10.96 -25.74
CA GLY A 123 -15.60 -9.64 -26.08
C GLY A 123 -15.41 -8.58 -25.00
N LEU A 124 -14.73 -8.88 -23.90
CA LEU A 124 -14.53 -7.93 -22.80
C LEU A 124 -13.37 -6.98 -23.05
N ARG A 125 -12.36 -7.41 -23.80
CA ARG A 125 -11.18 -6.59 -24.12
C ARG A 125 -10.63 -7.01 -25.47
N SER A 126 -10.89 -6.25 -26.49
CA SER A 126 -10.43 -6.51 -27.85
C SER A 126 -8.94 -6.16 -28.02
N GLY A 127 -8.32 -6.79 -29.01
CA GLY A 127 -6.91 -6.67 -29.38
C GLY A 127 -6.17 -7.99 -29.16
N THR A 128 -5.30 -8.32 -30.12
CA THR A 128 -4.47 -9.53 -30.05
C THR A 128 -3.62 -9.49 -28.76
N LEU A 129 -3.70 -10.56 -27.98
CA LEU A 129 -2.89 -10.71 -26.76
C LEU A 129 -1.41 -10.85 -27.13
N ALA A 130 -0.54 -10.42 -26.22
CA ALA A 130 0.88 -10.70 -26.29
C ALA A 130 1.17 -12.05 -25.60
N PRO A 131 1.34 -13.18 -26.33
CA PRO A 131 1.40 -14.50 -25.72
C PRO A 131 2.52 -14.65 -24.68
N HIS A 132 3.69 -14.07 -24.97
CA HIS A 132 4.84 -14.09 -24.07
C HIS A 132 4.56 -13.39 -22.72
N LEU A 133 3.79 -12.30 -22.73
CA LEU A 133 3.37 -11.61 -21.50
C LEU A 133 2.37 -12.44 -20.72
N CYS A 134 1.41 -13.08 -21.40
CA CYS A 134 0.42 -13.95 -20.77
C CYS A 134 1.09 -15.18 -20.12
N VAL A 135 2.01 -15.82 -20.83
CA VAL A 135 2.78 -16.96 -20.28
C VAL A 135 3.63 -16.51 -19.09
N GLY A 136 4.32 -15.38 -19.21
CA GLY A 136 5.11 -14.83 -18.10
C GLY A 136 4.27 -14.47 -16.87
N LEU A 137 3.07 -13.92 -17.05
CA LEU A 137 2.14 -13.69 -15.93
C LEU A 137 1.70 -15.01 -15.28
N GLY A 138 1.36 -16.01 -16.12
CA GLY A 138 0.94 -17.33 -15.64
C GLY A 138 2.03 -18.03 -14.82
N GLU A 139 3.26 -18.02 -15.31
CA GLU A 139 4.41 -18.60 -14.60
C GLU A 139 4.72 -17.84 -13.30
N ALA A 140 4.70 -16.50 -13.35
CA ALA A 140 4.89 -15.68 -12.14
C ALA A 140 3.83 -15.98 -11.07
N ALA A 141 2.57 -16.17 -11.48
CA ALA A 141 1.48 -16.54 -10.57
C ALA A 141 1.69 -17.93 -9.96
N LYS A 142 2.17 -18.90 -10.76
CA LYS A 142 2.48 -20.25 -10.29
C LYS A 142 3.61 -20.23 -9.27
N VAL A 143 4.73 -19.61 -9.59
CA VAL A 143 5.88 -19.48 -8.68
C VAL A 143 5.47 -18.74 -7.38
N ALA A 144 4.68 -17.67 -7.51
CA ALA A 144 4.18 -16.95 -6.34
C ALA A 144 3.31 -17.83 -5.44
N LEU A 145 2.50 -18.75 -6.00
CA LEU A 145 1.72 -19.70 -5.21
C LEU A 145 2.60 -20.74 -4.51
N GLU A 146 3.60 -21.27 -5.20
CA GLU A 146 4.52 -22.30 -4.70
C GLU A 146 5.45 -21.77 -3.60
N GLU A 147 5.88 -20.51 -3.71
CA GLU A 147 6.87 -19.91 -2.81
C GLU A 147 6.29 -18.90 -1.80
N MET A 148 4.97 -18.69 -1.79
CA MET A 148 4.31 -17.65 -0.97
C MET A 148 4.68 -17.74 0.51
N GLU A 149 4.65 -18.92 1.09
CA GLU A 149 4.93 -19.12 2.53
C GLU A 149 6.39 -18.81 2.86
N SER A 150 7.32 -19.28 2.05
CA SER A 150 8.75 -19.00 2.22
C SER A 150 9.08 -17.52 2.01
N ASP A 151 8.45 -16.88 1.01
CA ASP A 151 8.59 -15.45 0.76
C ASP A 151 8.09 -14.62 1.93
N GLN A 152 6.91 -14.95 2.47
CA GLN A 152 6.35 -14.25 3.63
C GLN A 152 7.26 -14.38 4.85
N ALA A 153 7.76 -15.58 5.14
CA ALA A 153 8.67 -15.80 6.26
C ALA A 153 9.98 -15.01 6.10
N HIS A 154 10.55 -15.02 4.91
CA HIS A 154 11.75 -14.26 4.58
C HIS A 154 11.54 -12.75 4.71
N ILE A 155 10.51 -12.22 4.08
CA ILE A 155 10.17 -10.79 4.10
C ILE A 155 9.89 -10.31 5.53
N ARG A 156 9.12 -11.10 6.31
CA ARG A 156 8.84 -10.79 7.71
C ARG A 156 10.12 -10.73 8.56
N LYS A 157 11.03 -11.65 8.36
CA LYS A 157 12.35 -11.65 9.04
C LYS A 157 13.11 -10.34 8.76
N LEU A 158 13.17 -9.93 7.49
CA LEU A 158 13.85 -8.71 7.08
C LEU A 158 13.19 -7.45 7.64
N ASN A 159 11.86 -7.41 7.61
CA ASN A 159 11.07 -6.32 8.16
C ASN A 159 11.31 -6.14 9.66
N LEU A 160 11.21 -7.23 10.44
CA LEU A 160 11.44 -7.20 11.89
C LEU A 160 12.88 -6.77 12.20
N LYS A 161 13.88 -7.32 11.51
CA LYS A 161 15.28 -6.94 11.66
C LYS A 161 15.49 -5.44 11.46
N PHE A 162 14.90 -4.87 10.41
CA PHE A 162 14.95 -3.44 10.13
C PHE A 162 14.30 -2.62 11.25
N LEU A 163 13.06 -2.97 11.63
CA LEU A 163 12.31 -2.24 12.67
C LEU A 163 13.00 -2.30 14.03
N GLU A 164 13.50 -3.46 14.44
CA GLU A 164 14.24 -3.62 15.70
C GLU A 164 15.48 -2.73 15.76
N ALA A 165 16.28 -2.74 14.70
CA ALA A 165 17.50 -1.94 14.64
C ALA A 165 17.23 -0.43 14.60
N VAL A 166 16.24 0.01 13.80
CA VAL A 166 15.90 1.43 13.70
C VAL A 166 15.29 1.94 15.02
N ASN A 167 14.39 1.16 15.66
CA ASN A 167 13.80 1.53 16.94
C ASN A 167 14.79 1.51 18.12
N ALA A 168 15.85 0.70 18.06
CA ALA A 168 16.90 0.69 19.07
C ALA A 168 17.77 1.96 19.06
N GLU A 169 17.95 2.55 17.90
CA GLU A 169 18.91 3.64 17.67
C GLU A 169 18.26 5.03 17.49
N LEU A 170 16.98 5.06 17.10
CA LEU A 170 16.24 6.28 16.81
C LEU A 170 14.97 6.37 17.64
N SER A 171 14.73 7.53 18.22
CA SER A 171 13.46 7.90 18.86
C SER A 171 12.59 8.70 17.90
N HIS A 172 11.34 8.99 18.32
CA HIS A 172 10.40 9.85 17.56
C HIS A 172 10.18 9.36 16.12
N LEU A 173 9.91 8.07 15.99
CA LEU A 173 9.50 7.41 14.77
C LEU A 173 7.98 7.17 14.81
N VAL A 174 7.34 7.28 13.67
CA VAL A 174 5.92 6.94 13.52
C VAL A 174 5.77 5.93 12.40
N LEU A 175 5.34 4.71 12.74
CA LEU A 175 4.92 3.71 11.77
C LEU A 175 3.51 4.07 11.30
N ASN A 176 3.37 4.43 10.02
CA ASN A 176 2.12 4.89 9.45
C ASN A 176 1.19 3.72 9.11
N GLY A 177 -0.06 3.80 9.60
CA GLY A 177 -1.07 2.77 9.45
C GLY A 177 -1.00 1.64 10.48
N SER A 178 -1.95 0.70 10.41
CA SER A 178 -2.06 -0.41 11.36
C SER A 178 -0.77 -1.22 11.46
N GLU A 179 -0.33 -1.50 12.67
CA GLU A 179 0.80 -2.38 12.95
C GLU A 179 0.40 -3.86 12.81
N GLU A 180 -0.81 -4.21 13.21
CA GLU A 180 -1.32 -5.58 13.22
C GLU A 180 -1.79 -6.04 11.83
N HIS A 181 -2.51 -5.16 11.13
CA HIS A 181 -3.12 -5.47 9.83
C HIS A 181 -2.30 -4.91 8.68
N ARG A 182 -1.11 -5.50 8.42
CA ARG A 182 -0.25 -5.06 7.32
C ARG A 182 0.46 -6.19 6.59
N TYR A 183 0.89 -5.89 5.39
CA TYR A 183 1.81 -6.71 4.61
C TYR A 183 3.25 -6.33 4.95
N ASP A 184 4.03 -7.28 5.45
CA ASP A 184 5.40 -7.05 5.93
C ASP A 184 6.37 -6.54 4.85
N GLY A 185 6.06 -6.75 3.58
CA GLY A 185 6.89 -6.27 2.45
C GLY A 185 6.75 -4.78 2.14
N ASN A 186 5.99 -4.02 2.93
CA ASN A 186 5.83 -2.58 2.75
C ASN A 186 5.70 -1.86 4.09
N LEU A 187 6.72 -1.05 4.40
CA LEU A 187 6.72 -0.15 5.55
C LEU A 187 6.58 1.30 5.09
N ASN A 188 5.88 2.09 5.88
CA ASN A 188 5.87 3.54 5.77
C ASN A 188 6.17 4.12 7.15
N ILE A 189 7.30 4.81 7.27
CA ILE A 189 7.79 5.34 8.54
C ILE A 189 8.11 6.81 8.38
N SER A 190 7.58 7.64 9.29
CA SER A 190 7.95 9.05 9.41
C SER A 190 9.05 9.23 10.45
N PHE A 191 10.02 10.08 10.15
CA PHE A 191 11.16 10.40 10.99
C PHE A 191 11.03 11.85 11.47
N ALA A 192 10.55 12.06 12.70
CA ALA A 192 10.36 13.42 13.22
C ALA A 192 11.66 14.23 13.29
N CYS A 193 11.54 15.54 13.12
CA CYS A 193 12.64 16.52 13.22
C CYS A 193 13.75 16.36 12.16
N VAL A 194 13.42 15.79 11.00
CA VAL A 194 14.28 15.82 9.81
C VAL A 194 13.53 16.46 8.65
N GLU A 195 14.27 17.01 7.71
CA GLU A 195 13.71 17.50 6.47
C GLU A 195 13.70 16.35 5.45
N GLY A 196 12.50 16.01 4.89
CA GLY A 196 12.30 14.79 4.12
C GLY A 196 13.07 14.73 2.80
N GLU A 197 13.20 15.84 2.07
CA GLU A 197 13.96 15.89 0.82
C GLU A 197 15.46 15.71 1.10
N SER A 198 15.97 16.35 2.14
CA SER A 198 17.36 16.18 2.59
C SER A 198 17.67 14.74 2.98
N LEU A 199 16.72 14.06 3.64
CA LEU A 199 16.87 12.65 3.99
C LEU A 199 16.95 11.78 2.73
N ILE A 200 16.03 11.96 1.77
CA ILE A 200 16.04 11.20 0.51
C ILE A 200 17.33 11.43 -0.26
N MET A 201 17.80 12.67 -0.32
CA MET A 201 19.05 12.99 -0.99
C MET A 201 20.29 12.40 -0.29
N ALA A 202 20.25 12.32 1.04
CA ALA A 202 21.35 11.74 1.83
C ALA A 202 21.45 10.22 1.68
N ILE A 203 20.33 9.53 1.46
CA ILE A 203 20.27 8.08 1.28
C ILE A 203 20.17 7.66 -0.19
N LYS A 204 20.73 8.46 -1.11
CA LYS A 204 20.65 8.25 -2.58
C LYS A 204 21.15 6.89 -3.07
N ASP A 205 22.00 6.22 -2.29
CA ASP A 205 22.51 4.89 -2.60
C ASP A 205 21.50 3.77 -2.32
N MET A 206 20.36 4.13 -1.76
CA MET A 206 19.23 3.23 -1.47
C MET A 206 18.00 3.62 -2.29
N ALA A 207 17.39 2.66 -2.96
CA ALA A 207 16.15 2.88 -3.71
C ALA A 207 14.94 2.89 -2.76
N VAL A 208 14.52 4.07 -2.34
CA VAL A 208 13.33 4.31 -1.52
C VAL A 208 12.37 5.26 -2.23
N SER A 209 11.20 5.41 -1.68
CA SER A 209 10.21 6.38 -2.16
C SER A 209 9.67 7.17 -0.98
N SER A 210 9.50 8.48 -1.16
CA SER A 210 8.60 9.24 -0.29
C SER A 210 7.16 8.84 -0.57
N GLY A 211 6.28 8.93 0.41
CA GLY A 211 4.85 8.70 0.21
C GLY A 211 4.24 9.56 -0.90
N SER A 212 4.84 10.71 -1.17
CA SER A 212 4.44 11.67 -2.21
C SER A 212 5.03 11.41 -3.60
N ALA A 213 5.71 10.29 -3.87
CA ALA A 213 6.39 10.03 -5.14
C ALA A 213 5.50 10.10 -6.40
N CYS A 214 4.19 9.97 -6.27
CA CYS A 214 3.23 10.18 -7.37
C CYS A 214 2.82 11.65 -7.54
N THR A 215 3.12 12.51 -6.59
CA THR A 215 2.80 13.93 -6.56
C THR A 215 4.04 14.82 -6.49
N SER A 216 5.19 14.32 -6.94
CA SER A 216 6.46 15.04 -6.96
C SER A 216 6.42 16.41 -7.70
N ALA A 217 5.29 16.78 -8.28
CA ALA A 217 5.01 18.09 -8.84
C ALA A 217 4.14 18.97 -7.91
N SER A 218 3.62 18.47 -6.79
CA SER A 218 2.86 19.25 -5.80
C SER A 218 3.59 19.22 -4.46
N LEU A 219 3.69 20.38 -3.83
CA LEU A 219 4.20 20.58 -2.47
C LEU A 219 3.27 19.95 -1.39
N GLU A 220 2.16 19.32 -1.81
CA GLU A 220 1.18 18.74 -0.89
C GLU A 220 1.63 17.37 -0.38
N PRO A 221 1.49 17.10 0.92
CA PRO A 221 1.75 15.78 1.50
C PRO A 221 0.79 14.73 0.96
N SER A 222 1.16 13.45 1.06
CA SER A 222 0.34 12.34 0.60
C SER A 222 -1.09 12.42 1.14
N TYR A 223 -2.08 12.32 0.24
CA TYR A 223 -3.48 12.25 0.64
C TYR A 223 -3.78 10.99 1.48
N VAL A 224 -2.99 9.90 1.34
CA VAL A 224 -3.13 8.68 2.14
C VAL A 224 -2.72 8.97 3.58
N LEU A 225 -1.57 9.59 3.80
CA LEU A 225 -1.09 9.95 5.13
C LEU A 225 -2.01 10.95 5.82
N ARG A 226 -2.51 11.95 5.07
CA ARG A 226 -3.53 12.88 5.60
C ARG A 226 -4.82 12.16 6.00
N ALA A 227 -5.28 11.18 5.19
CA ALA A 227 -6.50 10.44 5.47
C ALA A 227 -6.42 9.60 6.75
N ILE A 228 -5.24 9.14 7.13
CA ILE A 228 -5.00 8.42 8.39
C ILE A 228 -4.61 9.35 9.56
N GLY A 229 -4.66 10.68 9.35
CA GLY A 229 -4.42 11.67 10.39
C GLY A 229 -2.95 11.93 10.72
N VAL A 230 -2.02 11.59 9.82
CA VAL A 230 -0.62 11.98 9.99
C VAL A 230 -0.48 13.48 9.77
N GLU A 231 0.13 14.16 10.74
CA GLU A 231 0.40 15.60 10.66
C GLU A 231 1.27 15.92 9.46
N GLU A 232 1.09 17.10 8.87
CA GLU A 232 1.72 17.51 7.63
C GLU A 232 3.24 17.40 7.69
N ASP A 233 3.86 17.91 8.76
CA ASP A 233 5.30 17.87 8.97
C ASP A 233 5.83 16.43 9.00
N LEU A 234 5.12 15.52 9.68
CA LEU A 234 5.48 14.10 9.72
C LEU A 234 5.25 13.39 8.37
N ALA A 235 4.23 13.80 7.64
CA ALA A 235 3.94 13.22 6.32
C ALA A 235 5.05 13.54 5.31
N HIS A 236 5.65 14.73 5.39
CA HIS A 236 6.80 15.12 4.55
C HIS A 236 8.07 14.33 4.86
N THR A 237 8.23 13.83 6.08
CA THR A 237 9.40 13.06 6.50
C THR A 237 9.24 11.55 6.33
N SER A 238 8.14 11.11 5.72
CA SER A 238 7.84 9.70 5.56
C SER A 238 8.66 9.05 4.45
N LEU A 239 9.18 7.86 4.73
CA LEU A 239 9.80 6.98 3.75
C LEU A 239 8.96 5.71 3.60
N ARG A 240 8.72 5.34 2.33
CA ARG A 240 8.19 4.03 1.99
C ARG A 240 9.32 3.07 1.67
N ILE A 241 9.47 2.02 2.45
CA ILE A 241 10.52 1.02 2.37
C ILE A 241 9.89 -0.31 1.97
N GLY A 242 10.41 -0.92 0.91
CA GLY A 242 9.90 -2.19 0.40
C GLY A 242 10.90 -3.32 0.56
N PHE A 243 10.43 -4.47 1.07
CA PHE A 243 11.18 -5.72 1.10
C PHE A 243 10.60 -6.70 0.08
N GLY A 244 11.45 -7.39 -0.65
CA GLY A 244 11.05 -8.34 -1.66
C GLY A 244 11.74 -9.68 -1.51
N ARG A 245 11.33 -10.65 -2.34
CA ARG A 245 11.88 -12.02 -2.39
C ARG A 245 13.42 -12.06 -2.47
N PHE A 246 14.02 -11.13 -3.20
CA PHE A 246 15.45 -11.10 -3.47
C PHE A 246 16.23 -10.15 -2.54
N THR A 247 15.56 -9.45 -1.64
CA THR A 247 16.22 -8.60 -0.67
C THR A 247 17.02 -9.45 0.31
N THR A 248 18.28 -9.13 0.50
CA THR A 248 19.21 -9.86 1.38
C THR A 248 19.29 -9.19 2.77
N GLU A 249 19.71 -9.96 3.77
CA GLU A 249 19.97 -9.42 5.11
C GLU A 249 21.08 -8.35 5.08
N ALA A 250 22.13 -8.55 4.26
CA ALA A 250 23.21 -7.57 4.13
C ALA A 250 22.73 -6.23 3.53
N GLU A 251 21.78 -6.26 2.59
CA GLU A 251 21.17 -5.03 2.06
C GLU A 251 20.31 -4.34 3.12
N VAL A 252 19.61 -5.10 3.96
CA VAL A 252 18.85 -4.54 5.08
C VAL A 252 19.78 -3.92 6.13
N ASP A 253 20.89 -4.59 6.49
CA ASP A 253 21.88 -4.04 7.41
C ASP A 253 22.46 -2.72 6.88
N TYR A 254 22.89 -2.71 5.62
CA TYR A 254 23.41 -1.51 4.98
C TYR A 254 22.40 -0.37 4.97
N ALA A 255 21.15 -0.66 4.57
CA ALA A 255 20.09 0.32 4.50
C ALA A 255 19.74 0.90 5.89
N THR A 256 19.72 0.04 6.90
CA THR A 256 19.46 0.41 8.29
C THR A 256 20.55 1.34 8.82
N ASP A 257 21.82 0.96 8.67
CA ASP A 257 22.96 1.77 9.10
C ASP A 257 22.99 3.13 8.40
N LEU A 258 22.69 3.14 7.10
CA LEU A 258 22.61 4.37 6.31
C LEU A 258 21.51 5.30 6.82
N ILE A 259 20.30 4.81 7.03
CA ILE A 259 19.16 5.60 7.53
C ILE A 259 19.47 6.13 8.94
N ILE A 260 19.93 5.29 9.84
CA ILE A 260 20.27 5.69 11.23
C ILE A 260 21.30 6.81 11.22
N ARG A 261 22.39 6.66 10.47
CA ARG A 261 23.45 7.64 10.36
C ARG A 261 22.93 8.98 9.84
N GLU A 262 22.18 8.96 8.74
CA GLU A 262 21.73 10.19 8.09
C GLU A 262 20.60 10.89 8.89
N VAL A 263 19.72 10.14 9.53
CA VAL A 263 18.71 10.72 10.43
C VAL A 263 19.37 11.40 11.63
N LYS A 264 20.35 10.75 12.27
CA LYS A 264 21.11 11.36 13.39
C LYS A 264 21.81 12.66 12.92
N ARG A 265 22.52 12.61 11.79
CA ARG A 265 23.21 13.76 11.21
C ARG A 265 22.25 14.93 10.90
N LEU A 266 21.10 14.65 10.28
CA LEU A 266 20.12 15.69 9.94
C LEU A 266 19.47 16.29 11.20
N ARG A 267 19.20 15.47 12.22
CA ARG A 267 18.69 15.94 13.52
C ARG A 267 19.67 16.86 14.24
N GLU A 268 20.98 16.59 14.18
CA GLU A 268 22.01 17.47 14.76
C GLU A 268 22.01 18.89 14.14
N MET A 269 21.48 19.04 12.94
CA MET A 269 21.36 20.33 12.25
C MET A 269 19.95 20.94 12.37
N SER A 270 19.02 20.28 13.04
CA SER A 270 17.63 20.67 13.13
C SER A 270 17.33 21.45 14.39
N PRO A 271 16.89 22.72 14.32
CA PRO A 271 16.44 23.47 15.49
C PRO A 271 15.29 22.79 16.25
N LEU A 272 14.44 22.06 15.52
CA LEU A 272 13.34 21.30 16.12
C LEU A 272 13.85 20.18 17.03
N TRP A 273 14.96 19.55 16.66
CA TRP A 273 15.57 18.50 17.45
C TRP A 273 16.20 19.04 18.73
N GLU A 274 16.81 20.23 18.68
CA GLU A 274 17.32 20.92 19.87
C GLU A 274 16.17 21.18 20.87
N MET A 275 15.04 21.72 20.40
CA MET A 275 13.86 21.97 21.22
C MET A 275 13.31 20.68 21.86
N VAL A 276 13.24 19.59 21.11
CA VAL A 276 12.81 18.28 21.65
C VAL A 276 13.73 17.81 22.76
N ASN A 277 15.03 17.95 22.60
CA ASN A 277 16.02 17.57 23.60
C ASN A 277 15.95 18.44 24.86
N GLU A 278 15.53 19.70 24.72
CA GLU A 278 15.24 20.61 25.83
C GLU A 278 13.89 20.34 26.53
N GLY A 279 13.12 19.35 26.04
CA GLY A 279 11.83 18.99 26.60
C GLY A 279 10.68 19.90 26.19
N ILE A 280 10.87 20.70 25.13
CA ILE A 280 9.83 21.57 24.58
C ILE A 280 8.90 20.72 23.70
N ASP A 281 7.60 20.75 23.99
CA ASP A 281 6.60 20.14 23.12
C ASP A 281 6.44 20.94 21.83
N ILE A 282 6.93 20.40 20.72
CA ILE A 282 6.86 21.04 19.39
C ILE A 282 5.42 21.36 18.99
N LYS A 283 4.44 20.56 19.43
CA LYS A 283 3.00 20.79 19.16
C LYS A 283 2.46 22.04 19.84
N SER A 284 3.14 22.54 20.86
CA SER A 284 2.75 23.75 21.58
C SER A 284 3.22 25.05 20.88
N ILE A 285 4.07 24.94 19.84
CA ILE A 285 4.67 26.09 19.15
C ILE A 285 3.68 26.59 18.10
N GLN A 286 3.20 27.83 18.27
CA GLN A 286 2.45 28.56 17.24
C GLN A 286 3.45 29.13 16.21
N TRP A 287 3.56 28.47 15.06
CA TRP A 287 4.33 28.99 13.94
C TRP A 287 3.59 30.18 13.33
N SER A 288 4.19 31.38 13.40
CA SER A 288 3.67 32.53 12.65
C SER A 288 3.87 32.27 11.16
N GLN A 289 2.78 32.13 10.42
CA GLN A 289 2.82 32.12 8.96
C GLN A 289 3.38 33.47 8.49
N HIS A 290 4.55 33.45 7.88
CA HIS A 290 5.11 34.57 7.13
C HIS A 290 4.89 34.39 5.64
#